data_a3be6081c53fae43de6dda3b0e781a11
#
_entry.id   a3be6081c53fae43de6dda3b0e781a11
#
_cell.length_a   1.000
_cell.length_b   1.000
_cell.length_c   1.000
_cell.angle_alpha   90.00
_cell.angle_beta   90.00
_cell.angle_gamma   90.00
#
_symmetry.space_group_name_H-M   'P 1'
#
loop_
_entity.id
_entity.type
_entity.pdbx_description
1 polymer ?
#
loop_
_entity_poly.entity_id
_entity_poly.type
_entity_poly.pdbx_seq_one_letter_code
_entity_poly.pdbx_strand_id
1 'polypeptide(L)'
;AAAAPANGVSVAETRTWLAGLGGAVGEPTVRDGLTTLHVADQPLPWNLTFYACGPSLCDDVQFSAIFTGAITAEQVSSWNREHRFLKAFYTPAATPGGEATAVVQYDVVLTGTGAAQQLNEPTVIWLQLLRAFAERLVAAAPAAAAPAQ
;
A
#
# COMPACT_ATOMS: atom_id res chain seq x y z
N ALA A 1 17.11 -30.04 -17.99
CA ALA A 1 17.77 -28.84 -17.49
C ALA A 1 17.12 -28.41 -16.18
N ALA A 2 17.93 -28.04 -15.22
CA ALA A 2 17.41 -27.55 -13.95
C ALA A 2 16.73 -26.22 -14.18
N ALA A 3 15.54 -26.05 -13.61
CA ALA A 3 14.87 -24.76 -13.64
C ALA A 3 15.69 -23.72 -12.84
N ALA A 4 15.72 -22.48 -13.29
CA ALA A 4 16.33 -21.42 -12.54
C ALA A 4 15.64 -21.31 -11.18
N PRO A 5 16.38 -20.93 -10.11
CA PRO A 5 15.75 -20.70 -8.81
C PRO A 5 14.63 -19.69 -8.97
N ALA A 6 13.46 -20.04 -8.47
CA ALA A 6 12.31 -19.14 -8.55
C ALA A 6 12.42 -18.13 -7.41
N ASN A 7 12.44 -16.86 -7.75
CA ASN A 7 12.37 -15.77 -6.80
C ASN A 7 10.90 -15.40 -6.56
N GLY A 8 10.65 -14.64 -5.51
CA GLY A 8 9.34 -14.10 -5.27
C GLY A 8 8.53 -14.85 -4.25
N VAL A 9 7.23 -14.59 -4.24
CA VAL A 9 6.30 -15.14 -3.26
C VAL A 9 5.04 -15.64 -3.95
N SER A 10 4.40 -16.65 -3.35
CA SER A 10 3.07 -17.05 -3.79
C SER A 10 2.01 -16.20 -3.10
N VAL A 11 0.87 -16.01 -3.78
CA VAL A 11 -0.25 -15.28 -3.20
C VAL A 11 -0.78 -15.97 -1.95
N ALA A 12 -0.94 -17.30 -2.01
CA ALA A 12 -1.49 -18.07 -0.89
C ALA A 12 -0.59 -18.01 0.34
N GLU A 13 0.71 -18.18 0.15
CA GLU A 13 1.67 -18.11 1.25
C GLU A 13 1.72 -16.72 1.87
N THR A 14 1.69 -15.68 1.04
CA THR A 14 1.68 -14.30 1.50
C THR A 14 0.41 -14.00 2.30
N ARG A 15 -0.73 -14.48 1.83
CA ARG A 15 -1.98 -14.32 2.57
C ARG A 15 -1.92 -14.96 3.95
N THR A 16 -1.41 -16.18 4.03
CA THR A 16 -1.25 -16.89 5.31
C THR A 16 -0.29 -16.14 6.23
N TRP A 17 0.80 -15.65 5.67
CA TRP A 17 1.80 -14.90 6.43
C TRP A 17 1.23 -13.60 7.01
N LEU A 18 0.51 -12.84 6.21
CA LEU A 18 -0.14 -11.60 6.65
C LEU A 18 -1.18 -11.87 7.74
N ALA A 19 -1.97 -12.92 7.57
CA ALA A 19 -2.96 -13.31 8.57
C ALA A 19 -2.27 -13.70 9.90
N GLY A 20 -1.12 -14.34 9.81
CA GLY A 20 -0.32 -14.68 10.98
C GLY A 20 0.22 -13.48 11.74
N LEU A 21 0.34 -12.34 11.09
CA LEU A 21 0.72 -11.08 11.74
C LEU A 21 -0.48 -10.37 12.40
N GLY A 22 -1.64 -10.95 12.33
CA GLY A 22 -2.87 -10.38 12.89
C GLY A 22 -3.72 -9.60 11.90
N GLY A 23 -3.35 -9.60 10.63
CA GLY A 23 -4.10 -8.90 9.60
C GLY A 23 -5.41 -9.58 9.23
N ALA A 24 -6.45 -8.79 8.98
CA ALA A 24 -7.72 -9.30 8.45
C ALA A 24 -7.61 -9.30 6.92
N VAL A 25 -7.13 -10.40 6.36
CA VAL A 25 -6.84 -10.52 4.93
C VAL A 25 -7.99 -11.26 4.23
N GLY A 26 -8.61 -10.58 3.26
CA GLY A 26 -9.70 -11.17 2.49
C GLY A 26 -9.24 -12.18 1.45
N GLU A 27 -10.19 -12.74 0.70
CA GLU A 27 -9.87 -13.59 -0.42
C GLU A 27 -9.18 -12.79 -1.53
N PRO A 28 -8.24 -13.39 -2.26
CA PRO A 28 -7.60 -12.70 -3.38
C PRO A 28 -8.63 -12.28 -4.42
N THR A 29 -8.46 -11.07 -4.95
CA THR A 29 -9.27 -10.60 -6.08
C THR A 29 -8.40 -10.45 -7.31
N VAL A 30 -8.96 -10.73 -8.49
CA VAL A 30 -8.25 -10.61 -9.75
C VAL A 30 -8.96 -9.56 -10.60
N ARG A 31 -8.20 -8.58 -11.07
CA ARG A 31 -8.71 -7.53 -11.95
C ARG A 31 -7.64 -7.20 -12.99
N ASP A 32 -8.02 -7.23 -14.26
CA ASP A 32 -7.11 -6.96 -15.38
C ASP A 32 -5.84 -7.82 -15.33
N GLY A 33 -5.99 -9.09 -14.90
CA GLY A 33 -4.88 -10.02 -14.80
C GLY A 33 -4.01 -9.85 -13.57
N LEU A 34 -4.28 -8.88 -12.71
CA LEU A 34 -3.52 -8.65 -11.49
C LEU A 34 -4.28 -9.18 -10.28
N THR A 35 -3.56 -9.85 -9.40
CA THR A 35 -4.11 -10.36 -8.15
C THR A 35 -3.80 -9.41 -7.02
N THR A 36 -4.79 -9.11 -6.20
CA THR A 36 -4.67 -8.19 -5.07
C THR A 36 -5.22 -8.84 -3.80
N LEU A 37 -4.49 -8.67 -2.70
CA LEU A 37 -4.95 -8.99 -1.36
C LEU A 37 -5.37 -7.70 -0.67
N HIS A 38 -6.51 -7.73 0.02
CA HIS A 38 -7.00 -6.59 0.80
C HIS A 38 -6.81 -6.88 2.27
N VAL A 39 -6.13 -5.96 2.96
CA VAL A 39 -5.91 -6.03 4.41
C VAL A 39 -6.77 -4.95 5.05
N ALA A 40 -7.71 -5.35 5.91
CA ALA A 40 -8.79 -4.47 6.34
C ALA A 40 -8.39 -3.41 7.37
N ASP A 41 -7.49 -3.70 8.28
CA ASP A 41 -7.33 -2.86 9.47
C ASP A 41 -5.97 -2.88 10.16
N GLN A 42 -4.89 -2.77 9.40
CA GLN A 42 -3.56 -2.79 10.04
C GLN A 42 -2.59 -1.77 9.45
N PRO A 43 -2.49 -0.60 10.00
CA PRO A 43 -3.37 0.11 10.95
C PRO A 43 -4.60 0.70 10.29
N LEU A 44 -4.62 0.70 8.96
CA LEU A 44 -5.67 1.21 8.09
C LEU A 44 -5.84 0.22 6.95
N PRO A 45 -6.97 0.25 6.24
CA PRO A 45 -7.14 -0.61 5.07
C PRO A 45 -6.08 -0.34 4.01
N TRP A 46 -5.50 -1.41 3.48
CA TRP A 46 -4.52 -1.31 2.42
C TRP A 46 -4.54 -2.56 1.54
N ASN A 47 -3.84 -2.49 0.43
CA ASN A 47 -3.82 -3.55 -0.56
C ASN A 47 -2.41 -3.97 -0.89
N LEU A 48 -2.24 -5.24 -1.23
CA LEU A 48 -1.00 -5.77 -1.76
C LEU A 48 -1.30 -6.37 -3.13
N THR A 49 -0.75 -5.78 -4.18
CA THR A 49 -0.94 -6.23 -5.55
C THR A 49 0.29 -6.95 -6.03
N PHE A 50 0.11 -8.06 -6.74
CA PHE A 50 1.18 -8.93 -7.21
C PHE A 50 1.44 -8.71 -8.69
N TYR A 51 2.72 -8.55 -9.04
CA TYR A 51 3.17 -8.32 -10.40
C TYR A 51 4.23 -9.34 -10.78
N ALA A 52 4.48 -9.44 -12.08
CA ALA A 52 5.52 -10.32 -12.62
C ALA A 52 5.35 -11.76 -12.13
N CYS A 53 4.13 -12.26 -12.23
CA CYS A 53 3.79 -13.59 -11.74
C CYS A 53 4.02 -14.65 -12.81
N GLY A 54 4.70 -15.72 -12.41
CA GLY A 54 4.73 -16.98 -13.16
C GLY A 54 3.59 -17.88 -12.69
N PRO A 55 3.70 -19.18 -12.93
CA PRO A 55 2.64 -20.11 -12.54
C PRO A 55 2.33 -20.17 -11.06
N SER A 56 3.32 -19.89 -10.21
CA SER A 56 3.15 -20.05 -8.77
C SER A 56 3.74 -18.91 -7.93
N LEU A 57 4.70 -18.15 -8.45
CA LEU A 57 5.37 -17.08 -7.70
C LEU A 57 5.34 -15.77 -8.44
N CYS A 58 5.31 -14.68 -7.67
CA CYS A 58 5.34 -13.32 -8.20
C CYS A 58 6.61 -12.62 -7.73
N ASP A 59 7.28 -11.94 -8.65
CA ASP A 59 8.58 -11.32 -8.38
C ASP A 59 8.47 -9.92 -7.81
N ASP A 60 7.34 -9.24 -8.02
CA ASP A 60 7.14 -7.87 -7.58
C ASP A 60 5.82 -7.76 -6.83
N VAL A 61 5.81 -6.87 -5.83
CA VAL A 61 4.58 -6.54 -5.13
C VAL A 61 4.47 -5.02 -5.01
N GLN A 62 3.24 -4.53 -4.94
CA GLN A 62 2.98 -3.13 -4.65
C GLN A 62 2.03 -3.02 -3.47
N PHE A 63 2.48 -2.32 -2.44
CA PHE A 63 1.63 -1.90 -1.34
C PHE A 63 0.90 -0.63 -1.77
N SER A 64 -0.38 -0.53 -1.49
CA SER A 64 -1.16 0.66 -1.83
C SER A 64 -2.28 0.91 -0.84
N ALA A 65 -2.66 2.18 -0.71
CA ALA A 65 -3.82 2.59 0.07
C ALA A 65 -4.41 3.85 -0.53
N ILE A 66 -5.69 4.08 -0.28
CA ILE A 66 -6.41 5.23 -0.82
C ILE A 66 -6.99 6.03 0.33
N PHE A 67 -6.79 7.35 0.29
CA PHE A 67 -7.35 8.30 1.25
C PHE A 67 -8.25 9.27 0.51
N THR A 68 -9.39 9.58 1.07
CA THR A 68 -10.30 10.60 0.54
C THR A 68 -10.62 11.62 1.62
N GLY A 69 -10.85 12.85 1.21
CA GLY A 69 -11.19 13.90 2.15
C GLY A 69 -10.70 15.27 1.71
N ALA A 70 -10.51 16.15 2.69
CA ALA A 70 -10.01 17.49 2.45
C ALA A 70 -8.49 17.50 2.29
N ILE A 71 -8.02 16.80 1.27
CA ILE A 71 -6.59 16.63 0.97
C ILE A 71 -6.17 17.70 -0.03
N THR A 72 -4.98 18.27 0.15
CA THR A 72 -4.45 19.26 -0.75
C THR A 72 -3.27 18.71 -1.56
N ALA A 73 -3.07 19.28 -2.74
CA ALA A 73 -1.93 18.94 -3.57
C ALA A 73 -0.60 19.22 -2.85
N GLU A 74 -0.56 20.29 -2.04
CA GLU A 74 0.66 20.64 -1.30
C GLU A 74 0.99 19.59 -0.22
N GLN A 75 -0.01 19.03 0.46
CA GLN A 75 0.23 17.96 1.43
C GLN A 75 0.91 16.77 0.76
N VAL A 76 0.42 16.37 -0.40
CA VAL A 76 0.97 15.24 -1.15
C VAL A 76 2.35 15.57 -1.70
N SER A 77 2.53 16.76 -2.26
CA SER A 77 3.81 17.18 -2.81
C SER A 77 4.89 17.28 -1.75
N SER A 78 4.57 17.86 -0.60
CA SER A 78 5.55 17.95 0.50
C SER A 78 5.90 16.57 1.06
N TRP A 79 4.93 15.67 1.16
CA TRP A 79 5.21 14.29 1.55
C TRP A 79 6.26 13.67 0.64
N ASN A 80 6.08 13.78 -0.68
CA ASN A 80 7.01 13.19 -1.64
C ASN A 80 8.41 13.79 -1.56
N ARG A 81 8.54 15.06 -1.19
CA ARG A 81 9.83 15.72 -1.01
C ARG A 81 10.54 15.26 0.26
N GLU A 82 9.78 14.94 1.29
CA GLU A 82 10.32 14.68 2.63
C GLU A 82 10.55 13.19 2.93
N HIS A 83 9.91 12.29 2.18
CA HIS A 83 9.93 10.87 2.50
C HIS A 83 10.41 10.03 1.33
N ARG A 84 11.12 8.97 1.69
CA ARG A 84 11.54 7.93 0.75
C ARG A 84 10.54 6.79 0.75
N PHE A 85 10.64 5.93 -0.24
CA PHE A 85 9.90 4.68 -0.41
C PHE A 85 8.44 4.86 -0.78
N LEU A 86 7.63 5.44 0.09
CA LEU A 86 6.19 5.58 -0.14
C LEU A 86 5.94 6.86 -0.95
N LYS A 87 5.43 6.70 -2.17
CA LYS A 87 5.07 7.81 -3.03
C LYS A 87 3.57 8.06 -2.95
N ALA A 88 3.16 9.31 -3.13
CA ALA A 88 1.76 9.70 -3.06
C ALA A 88 1.34 10.41 -4.33
N PHE A 89 0.12 10.16 -4.77
CA PHE A 89 -0.50 10.81 -5.93
C PHE A 89 -1.74 11.56 -5.50
N TYR A 90 -1.90 12.77 -6.01
CA TYR A 90 -3.05 13.61 -5.72
C TYR A 90 -4.02 13.63 -6.89
N THR A 91 -5.30 13.45 -6.59
CA THR A 91 -6.37 13.65 -7.55
C THR A 91 -7.35 14.65 -6.96
N PRO A 92 -7.58 15.79 -7.63
CA PRO A 92 -8.50 16.80 -7.12
C PRO A 92 -9.94 16.27 -7.08
N ALA A 93 -10.76 16.92 -6.27
CA ALA A 93 -12.19 16.60 -6.23
C ALA A 93 -12.81 16.76 -7.61
N ALA A 94 -13.72 15.85 -7.96
CA ALA A 94 -14.41 15.88 -9.26
C ALA A 94 -15.39 17.05 -9.35
N THR A 95 -15.89 17.51 -8.20
CA THR A 95 -16.84 18.62 -8.12
C THR A 95 -16.39 19.63 -7.08
N PRO A 96 -16.75 20.91 -7.24
CA PRO A 96 -16.42 21.91 -6.20
C PRO A 96 -17.02 21.51 -4.85
N GLY A 97 -16.21 21.58 -3.80
CA GLY A 97 -16.61 21.19 -2.46
C GLY A 97 -16.61 19.69 -2.21
N GLY A 98 -16.29 18.89 -3.21
CA GLY A 98 -16.16 17.44 -3.04
C GLY A 98 -14.85 17.04 -2.39
N GLU A 99 -14.65 15.74 -2.24
CA GLU A 99 -13.45 15.20 -1.63
C GLU A 99 -12.37 14.91 -2.68
N ALA A 100 -11.14 15.29 -2.35
CA ALA A 100 -9.98 14.89 -3.13
C ALA A 100 -9.52 13.50 -2.72
N THR A 101 -8.65 12.91 -3.52
CA THR A 101 -8.11 11.57 -3.28
C THR A 101 -6.59 11.61 -3.28
N ALA A 102 -5.99 10.88 -2.36
CA ALA A 102 -4.56 10.60 -2.38
C ALA A 102 -4.37 9.09 -2.40
N VAL A 103 -3.57 8.61 -3.34
CA VAL A 103 -3.19 7.20 -3.43
C VAL A 103 -1.73 7.12 -3.04
N VAL A 104 -1.41 6.24 -2.09
CA VAL A 104 -0.03 5.99 -1.68
C VAL A 104 0.39 4.60 -2.14
N GLN A 105 1.63 4.48 -2.60
CA GLN A 105 2.16 3.25 -3.17
C GLN A 105 3.61 3.04 -2.77
N TYR A 106 3.96 1.78 -2.58
CA TYR A 106 5.34 1.36 -2.33
C TYR A 106 5.61 0.08 -3.11
N ASP A 107 6.52 0.15 -4.06
CA ASP A 107 6.86 -0.96 -4.94
C ASP A 107 8.10 -1.70 -4.41
N VAL A 108 8.04 -3.02 -4.40
CA VAL A 108 9.13 -3.87 -3.92
C VAL A 108 9.42 -4.95 -4.93
N VAL A 109 10.69 -5.04 -5.35
CA VAL A 109 11.19 -6.13 -6.17
C VAL A 109 11.76 -7.21 -5.26
N LEU A 110 11.27 -8.44 -5.41
CA LEU A 110 11.67 -9.56 -4.56
C LEU A 110 12.81 -10.33 -5.22
N THR A 111 14.00 -10.23 -4.64
CA THR A 111 15.21 -10.84 -5.20
C THR A 111 15.61 -12.12 -4.49
N GLY A 112 14.99 -12.44 -3.36
CA GLY A 112 15.27 -13.65 -2.61
C GLY A 112 14.42 -14.82 -3.06
N THR A 113 14.73 -16.01 -2.59
CA THR A 113 14.00 -17.20 -2.95
C THR A 113 12.80 -17.44 -2.04
N GLY A 114 11.65 -17.56 -2.66
CA GLY A 114 10.45 -18.32 -2.29
C GLY A 114 9.70 -18.04 -0.99
N ALA A 115 10.19 -17.28 -0.07
CA ALA A 115 9.51 -17.19 1.22
C ALA A 115 8.88 -15.84 1.47
N ALA A 116 7.69 -15.83 2.05
CA ALA A 116 6.97 -14.61 2.41
C ALA A 116 7.74 -13.75 3.42
N GLN A 117 8.70 -14.32 4.14
CA GLN A 117 9.58 -13.58 5.05
C GLN A 117 10.39 -12.48 4.34
N GLN A 118 10.54 -12.55 3.02
CA GLN A 118 11.14 -11.47 2.25
C GLN A 118 10.37 -10.16 2.42
N LEU A 119 9.11 -10.24 2.80
CA LEU A 119 8.24 -9.08 2.99
C LEU A 119 8.31 -8.48 4.39
N ASN A 120 9.07 -9.07 5.32
CA ASN A 120 9.14 -8.57 6.70
C ASN A 120 9.54 -7.09 6.75
N GLU A 121 10.71 -6.76 6.24
CA GLU A 121 11.20 -5.38 6.28
C GLU A 121 10.36 -4.43 5.44
N PRO A 122 10.03 -4.76 4.18
CA PRO A 122 9.16 -3.90 3.39
C PRO A 122 7.81 -3.63 4.06
N THR A 123 7.21 -4.64 4.69
CA THR A 123 5.92 -4.47 5.35
C THR A 123 6.03 -3.55 6.56
N VAL A 124 7.09 -3.66 7.34
CA VAL A 124 7.33 -2.75 8.48
C VAL A 124 7.47 -1.31 7.97
N ILE A 125 8.26 -1.10 6.93
CA ILE A 125 8.45 0.21 6.32
C ILE A 125 7.10 0.76 5.82
N TRP A 126 6.33 -0.07 5.12
CA TRP A 126 5.02 0.30 4.60
C TRP A 126 4.08 0.75 5.72
N LEU A 127 3.96 -0.04 6.77
CA LEU A 127 3.01 0.24 7.86
C LEU A 127 3.41 1.52 8.61
N GLN A 128 4.70 1.74 8.83
CA GLN A 128 5.18 2.96 9.47
C GLN A 128 4.89 4.19 8.63
N LEU A 129 5.16 4.11 7.33
CA LEU A 129 4.93 5.23 6.42
C LEU A 129 3.45 5.48 6.16
N LEU A 130 2.65 4.41 6.08
CA LEU A 130 1.21 4.53 5.93
C LEU A 130 0.61 5.29 7.12
N ARG A 131 1.02 4.94 8.33
CA ARG A 131 0.59 5.64 9.55
C ARG A 131 1.05 7.09 9.54
N ALA A 132 2.29 7.35 9.18
CA ALA A 132 2.83 8.70 9.13
C ALA A 132 2.08 9.57 8.11
N PHE A 133 1.75 9.00 6.95
CA PHE A 133 0.97 9.73 5.95
C PHE A 133 -0.43 10.06 6.47
N ALA A 134 -1.10 9.09 7.08
CA ALA A 134 -2.43 9.29 7.66
C ALA A 134 -2.39 10.38 8.74
N GLU A 135 -1.39 10.36 9.60
CA GLU A 135 -1.23 11.37 10.65
C GLU A 135 -1.01 12.76 10.07
N ARG A 136 -0.26 12.86 8.98
CA ARG A 136 -0.06 14.15 8.30
C ARG A 136 -1.39 14.72 7.81
N LEU A 137 -2.24 13.90 7.22
CA LEU A 137 -3.54 14.34 6.75
C LEU A 137 -4.43 14.80 7.90
N VAL A 138 -4.45 14.04 8.99
CA VAL A 138 -5.25 14.38 10.17
C VAL A 138 -4.73 15.63 10.86
N ALA A 139 -3.41 15.78 10.95
CA ALA A 139 -2.81 16.96 11.59
C ALA A 139 -3.16 18.24 10.85
N ALA A 140 -3.27 18.19 9.52
CA ALA A 140 -3.69 19.35 8.73
C ALA A 140 -5.19 19.58 8.80
N ALA A 141 -6.00 18.51 8.76
CA ALA A 141 -7.45 18.62 8.76
C ALA A 141 -8.03 19.31 10.01
N PRO A 142 -7.58 19.00 11.25
CA PRO A 142 -8.08 19.71 12.42
C PRO A 142 -7.82 21.21 12.38
N ALA A 143 -6.66 21.63 11.86
CA ALA A 143 -6.35 23.04 11.74
C ALA A 143 -7.30 23.73 10.76
N ALA A 144 -7.70 23.03 9.68
CA ALA A 144 -8.65 23.57 8.73
C ALA A 144 -10.09 23.54 9.25
N ALA A 145 -10.42 22.60 10.12
CA ALA A 145 -11.76 22.45 10.67
C ALA A 145 -11.98 23.29 11.92
N ALA A 146 -10.93 23.59 12.65
CA ALA A 146 -11.01 24.27 13.94
C ALA A 146 -11.63 25.66 13.91
N PRO A 147 -11.54 26.43 12.83
CA PRO A 147 -12.10 27.78 12.84
C PRO A 147 -13.59 27.87 13.02
N ALA A 148 -14.26 26.76 13.06
CA ALA A 148 -15.70 26.76 13.28
C ALA A 148 -16.12 27.33 14.64
N GLN A 149 -15.20 27.65 15.48
CA GLN A 149 -15.52 28.19 16.80
C GLN A 149 -16.01 29.59 16.76
#